data_8e31b002b9f75857e2e5a0bf1b281b6a
#
_entry.id   8e31b002b9f75857e2e5a0bf1b281b6a
#
_cell.length_a   1.000
_cell.length_b   1.000
_cell.length_c   1.000
_cell.angle_alpha   90.00
_cell.angle_beta   90.00
_cell.angle_gamma   90.00
#
_symmetry.space_group_name_H-M   'P 1'
#
loop_
_entity.id
_entity.type
_entity.pdbx_description
1 polymer ?
#
loop_
_entity_poly.entity_id
_entity_poly.type
_entity_poly.pdbx_seq_one_letter_code
_entity_poly.pdbx_strand_id
1 'polypeptide(L)'
;ALLRMEQVKETVLKAYDDYEFHVMYHAVHNFCTVDLSAIYLDILKDRLYTEKADSKLRRSAQTAMYEILTTLVRLVAPVLCFTSEEVWQALPNKEEREWSVHMSDMPKVNEAYLDKALDEKWKKRLAVRSVAMKALEEARQAKVIGHPLDAEVTVYADGEAYDIVKAMEKELADFLLVSQTHIVSGTATAPENAASNEEGTVKASVAVCTLAKCERCWKRSADVDADPKHPGVCARCAHVLTEMGE
;
A
#
# COMPACT_ATOMS: atom_id res chain seq x y z
N ALA A 1 6.48 -4.09 2.78
CA ALA A 1 5.64 -5.29 2.97
C ALA A 1 6.49 -6.50 3.35
N LEU A 2 7.55 -6.85 2.61
CA LEU A 2 8.39 -8.03 2.91
C LEU A 2 9.02 -7.95 4.31
N LEU A 3 9.63 -6.82 4.69
CA LEU A 3 10.13 -6.60 6.05
C LEU A 3 9.06 -6.91 7.11
N ARG A 4 7.83 -6.41 6.90
CA ARG A 4 6.73 -6.64 7.84
C ARG A 4 6.32 -8.12 7.88
N MET A 5 6.35 -8.82 6.73
CA MET A 5 6.14 -10.26 6.67
C MET A 5 7.19 -11.03 7.50
N GLU A 6 8.47 -10.62 7.44
CA GLU A 6 9.52 -11.26 8.25
C GLU A 6 9.28 -11.07 9.76
N GLN A 7 8.90 -9.87 10.20
CA GLN A 7 8.55 -9.62 11.60
C GLN A 7 7.36 -10.48 12.07
N VAL A 8 6.34 -10.62 11.21
CA VAL A 8 5.20 -11.51 11.50
C VAL A 8 5.65 -12.97 11.55
N LYS A 9 6.52 -13.39 10.64
CA LYS A 9 7.09 -14.73 10.60
C LYS A 9 7.83 -15.07 11.91
N GLU A 10 8.72 -14.19 12.38
CA GLU A 10 9.40 -14.37 13.69
C GLU A 10 8.39 -14.54 14.82
N THR A 11 7.38 -13.67 14.88
CA THR A 11 6.35 -13.71 15.92
C THR A 11 5.55 -15.00 15.87
N VAL A 12 5.14 -15.44 14.68
CA VAL A 12 4.31 -16.65 14.50
C VAL A 12 5.09 -17.91 14.82
N LEU A 13 6.33 -18.03 14.34
CA LEU A 13 7.17 -19.19 14.63
C LEU A 13 7.43 -19.32 16.14
N LYS A 14 7.79 -18.22 16.79
CA LYS A 14 7.96 -18.21 18.25
C LYS A 14 6.66 -18.58 18.98
N ALA A 15 5.52 -18.06 18.53
CA ALA A 15 4.23 -18.37 19.16
C ALA A 15 3.86 -19.87 19.05
N TYR A 16 4.25 -20.54 17.95
CA TYR A 16 4.10 -22.00 17.84
C TYR A 16 5.01 -22.74 18.79
N ASP A 17 6.28 -22.34 18.92
CA ASP A 17 7.24 -22.97 19.85
C ASP A 17 6.79 -22.82 21.31
N ASP A 18 6.21 -21.67 21.65
CA ASP A 18 5.71 -21.35 23.00
C ASP A 18 4.26 -21.83 23.24
N TYR A 19 3.60 -22.44 22.25
CA TYR A 19 2.17 -22.83 22.29
C TYR A 19 1.20 -21.67 22.53
N GLU A 20 1.57 -20.45 22.12
CA GLU A 20 0.77 -19.25 22.26
C GLU A 20 -0.06 -18.96 20.98
N PHE A 21 -1.00 -19.83 20.64
CA PHE A 21 -1.77 -19.76 19.40
C PHE A 21 -2.59 -18.46 19.24
N HIS A 22 -2.98 -17.82 20.33
CA HIS A 22 -3.65 -16.52 20.30
C HIS A 22 -2.72 -15.41 19.79
N VAL A 23 -1.42 -15.46 20.11
CA VAL A 23 -0.40 -14.51 19.59
C VAL A 23 -0.25 -14.69 18.08
N MET A 24 -0.13 -15.95 17.62
CA MET A 24 -0.09 -16.28 16.19
C MET A 24 -1.33 -15.72 15.47
N TYR A 25 -2.53 -16.00 15.99
CA TYR A 25 -3.78 -15.52 15.40
C TYR A 25 -3.80 -14.01 15.26
N HIS A 26 -3.51 -13.27 16.32
CA HIS A 26 -3.51 -11.80 16.26
C HIS A 26 -2.45 -11.23 15.33
N ALA A 27 -1.24 -11.81 15.29
CA ALA A 27 -0.18 -11.40 14.39
C ALA A 27 -0.61 -11.55 12.92
N VAL A 28 -1.14 -12.71 12.54
CA VAL A 28 -1.63 -13.00 11.18
C VAL A 28 -2.84 -12.15 10.83
N HIS A 29 -3.83 -12.06 11.72
CA HIS A 29 -5.04 -11.26 11.49
C HIS A 29 -4.71 -9.79 11.26
N ASN A 30 -3.88 -9.17 12.11
CA ASN A 30 -3.49 -7.78 11.97
C ASN A 30 -2.68 -7.55 10.69
N PHE A 31 -1.77 -8.47 10.35
CA PHE A 31 -1.02 -8.39 9.11
C PHE A 31 -1.94 -8.41 7.89
N CYS A 32 -2.90 -9.32 7.85
CA CYS A 32 -3.84 -9.43 6.72
C CYS A 32 -4.77 -8.22 6.61
N THR A 33 -5.31 -7.73 7.74
CA THR A 33 -6.32 -6.67 7.73
C THR A 33 -5.71 -5.28 7.63
N VAL A 34 -4.65 -5.00 8.38
CA VAL A 34 -4.03 -3.68 8.46
C VAL A 34 -2.89 -3.54 7.45
N ASP A 35 -1.85 -4.39 7.55
CA ASP A 35 -0.65 -4.23 6.72
C ASP A 35 -0.91 -4.54 5.24
N LEU A 36 -1.64 -5.63 4.95
CA LEU A 36 -1.93 -6.03 3.58
C LEU A 36 -3.16 -5.33 3.02
N SER A 37 -4.34 -5.54 3.59
CA SER A 37 -5.59 -5.09 2.99
C SER A 37 -5.71 -3.57 2.99
N ALA A 38 -5.55 -2.92 4.15
CA ALA A 38 -5.77 -1.47 4.27
C ALA A 38 -4.63 -0.61 3.71
N ILE A 39 -3.43 -1.18 3.48
CA ILE A 39 -2.28 -0.42 3.03
C ILE A 39 -1.69 -0.99 1.75
N TYR A 40 -1.06 -2.16 1.82
CA TYR A 40 -0.20 -2.64 0.75
C TYR A 40 -0.96 -2.98 -0.53
N LEU A 41 -1.99 -3.82 -0.43
CA LEU A 41 -2.76 -4.25 -1.59
C LEU A 41 -3.57 -3.10 -2.20
N ASP A 42 -4.02 -2.16 -1.39
CA ASP A 42 -4.76 -0.99 -1.86
C ASP A 42 -3.87 -0.07 -2.71
N ILE A 43 -2.64 0.21 -2.23
CA ILE A 43 -1.65 0.98 -3.00
C ILE A 43 -1.23 0.24 -4.29
N LEU A 44 -1.18 -1.09 -4.27
CA LEU A 44 -0.77 -1.86 -5.44
C LEU A 44 -1.80 -1.90 -6.58
N LYS A 45 -3.07 -1.60 -6.34
CA LYS A 45 -4.13 -1.68 -7.36
C LYS A 45 -3.75 -0.93 -8.63
N ASP A 46 -3.26 0.28 -8.51
CA ASP A 46 -2.84 1.07 -9.65
C ASP A 46 -1.75 0.35 -10.47
N ARG A 47 -0.71 -0.15 -9.82
CA ARG A 47 0.39 -0.87 -10.50
C ARG A 47 -0.06 -2.17 -11.16
N LEU A 48 -0.95 -2.92 -10.50
CA LEU A 48 -1.41 -4.21 -11.00
C LEU A 48 -2.37 -4.08 -12.19
N TYR A 49 -3.20 -3.04 -12.20
CA TYR A 49 -4.28 -2.88 -13.19
C TYR A 49 -3.95 -1.90 -14.31
N THR A 50 -3.07 -0.92 -14.09
CA THR A 50 -2.79 0.11 -15.09
C THR A 50 -1.42 -0.04 -15.77
N GLU A 51 -0.46 -0.74 -15.17
CA GLU A 51 0.83 -0.99 -15.77
C GLU A 51 0.79 -2.17 -16.77
N LYS A 52 1.66 -2.13 -17.78
CA LYS A 52 1.82 -3.27 -18.72
C LYS A 52 2.33 -4.53 -18.02
N ALA A 53 2.07 -5.69 -18.61
CA ALA A 53 2.33 -6.98 -17.99
C ALA A 53 3.80 -7.22 -17.60
N ASP A 54 4.74 -6.70 -18.38
CA ASP A 54 6.18 -6.83 -18.18
C ASP A 54 6.84 -5.64 -17.48
N SER A 55 6.06 -4.63 -17.04
CA SER A 55 6.62 -3.47 -16.35
C SER A 55 7.32 -3.88 -15.05
N LYS A 56 8.44 -3.23 -14.75
CA LYS A 56 9.20 -3.48 -13.51
C LYS A 56 8.36 -3.27 -12.26
N LEU A 57 7.49 -2.26 -12.26
CA LEU A 57 6.63 -1.95 -11.12
C LEU A 57 5.61 -3.07 -10.88
N ARG A 58 4.94 -3.53 -11.95
CA ARG A 58 3.96 -4.63 -11.84
C ARG A 58 4.63 -5.94 -11.46
N ARG A 59 5.75 -6.30 -12.10
CA ARG A 59 6.49 -7.54 -11.81
C ARG A 59 7.04 -7.57 -10.39
N SER A 60 7.63 -6.47 -9.90
CA SER A 60 8.12 -6.41 -8.52
C SER A 60 6.99 -6.53 -7.48
N ALA A 61 5.82 -5.92 -7.75
CA ALA A 61 4.65 -6.07 -6.92
C ALA A 61 4.16 -7.53 -6.87
N GLN A 62 4.08 -8.19 -8.02
CA GLN A 62 3.69 -9.61 -8.12
C GLN A 62 4.67 -10.54 -7.40
N THR A 63 5.99 -10.29 -7.52
CA THR A 63 7.01 -11.06 -6.81
C THR A 63 6.83 -10.93 -5.29
N ALA A 64 6.68 -9.71 -4.78
CA ALA A 64 6.48 -9.51 -3.35
C ALA A 64 5.17 -10.16 -2.85
N MET A 65 4.08 -10.07 -3.63
CA MET A 65 2.81 -10.74 -3.30
C MET A 65 2.98 -12.27 -3.27
N TYR A 66 3.71 -12.85 -4.21
CA TYR A 66 3.98 -14.28 -4.26
C TYR A 66 4.78 -14.75 -3.04
N GLU A 67 5.85 -14.03 -2.67
CA GLU A 67 6.65 -14.32 -1.48
C GLU A 67 5.84 -14.22 -0.18
N ILE A 68 5.01 -13.18 -0.06
CA ILE A 68 4.11 -13.02 1.09
C ILE A 68 3.11 -14.17 1.15
N LEU A 69 2.45 -14.50 0.04
CA LEU A 69 1.41 -15.53 0.00
C LEU A 69 1.98 -16.92 0.29
N THR A 70 3.11 -17.29 -0.33
CA THR A 70 3.76 -18.58 -0.07
C THR A 70 4.30 -18.72 1.34
N THR A 71 4.69 -17.63 1.98
CA THR A 71 5.06 -17.59 3.39
C THR A 71 3.83 -17.75 4.27
N LEU A 72 2.81 -16.92 4.06
CA LEU A 72 1.61 -16.87 4.88
C LEU A 72 0.86 -18.20 4.87
N VAL A 73 0.69 -18.82 3.70
CA VAL A 73 -0.05 -20.08 3.56
C VAL A 73 0.62 -21.22 4.34
N ARG A 74 1.95 -21.27 4.39
CA ARG A 74 2.69 -22.25 5.21
C ARG A 74 2.57 -21.96 6.69
N LEU A 75 2.65 -20.70 7.10
CA LEU A 75 2.49 -20.31 8.51
C LEU A 75 1.12 -20.68 9.08
N VAL A 76 0.06 -20.56 8.29
CA VAL A 76 -1.31 -20.82 8.77
C VAL A 76 -1.80 -22.25 8.49
N ALA A 77 -1.04 -23.07 7.75
CA ALA A 77 -1.41 -24.44 7.40
C ALA A 77 -1.74 -25.33 8.62
N PRO A 78 -1.07 -25.23 9.78
CA PRO A 78 -1.44 -26.02 10.95
C PRO A 78 -2.84 -25.72 11.51
N VAL A 79 -3.39 -24.54 11.22
CA VAL A 79 -4.70 -24.08 11.74
C VAL A 79 -5.76 -24.06 10.65
N LEU A 80 -5.42 -23.56 9.47
CA LEU A 80 -6.32 -23.45 8.31
C LEU A 80 -5.98 -24.52 7.26
N CYS A 81 -5.96 -25.79 7.66
CA CYS A 81 -5.46 -26.91 6.88
C CYS A 81 -6.02 -26.95 5.44
N PHE A 82 -7.34 -26.89 5.29
CA PHE A 82 -8.01 -27.01 3.99
C PHE A 82 -7.82 -25.77 3.14
N THR A 83 -8.02 -24.58 3.71
CA THR A 83 -7.82 -23.31 3.00
C THR A 83 -6.39 -23.15 2.52
N SER A 84 -5.42 -23.52 3.35
CA SER A 84 -4.00 -23.46 2.99
C SER A 84 -3.67 -24.41 1.84
N GLU A 85 -4.23 -25.61 1.83
CA GLU A 85 -4.05 -26.56 0.73
C GLU A 85 -4.70 -26.06 -0.57
N GLU A 86 -5.93 -25.54 -0.51
CA GLU A 86 -6.57 -24.95 -1.69
C GLU A 86 -5.76 -23.82 -2.30
N VAL A 87 -5.28 -22.89 -1.46
CA VAL A 87 -4.42 -21.79 -1.90
C VAL A 87 -3.11 -22.32 -2.48
N TRP A 88 -2.50 -23.31 -1.82
CA TRP A 88 -1.26 -23.94 -2.29
C TRP A 88 -1.44 -24.54 -3.68
N GLN A 89 -2.53 -25.27 -3.92
CA GLN A 89 -2.81 -25.86 -5.22
C GLN A 89 -3.13 -24.84 -6.31
N ALA A 90 -3.59 -23.64 -5.95
CA ALA A 90 -3.82 -22.54 -6.89
C ALA A 90 -2.58 -21.70 -7.23
N LEU A 91 -1.48 -21.82 -6.45
CA LEU A 91 -0.23 -21.10 -6.74
C LEU A 91 0.39 -21.54 -8.07
N PRO A 92 1.07 -20.63 -8.78
CA PRO A 92 1.87 -20.99 -9.97
C PRO A 92 3.10 -21.84 -9.59
N ASN A 93 3.82 -22.34 -10.61
CA ASN A 93 5.09 -23.08 -10.48
C ASN A 93 4.96 -24.35 -9.63
N LYS A 94 3.97 -25.20 -9.94
CA LYS A 94 3.71 -26.45 -9.19
C LYS A 94 4.88 -27.41 -9.17
N GLU A 95 5.69 -27.43 -10.22
CA GLU A 95 6.86 -28.32 -10.38
C GLU A 95 8.03 -27.94 -9.47
N GLU A 96 8.05 -26.70 -8.95
CA GLU A 96 9.16 -26.16 -8.16
C GLU A 96 8.92 -26.29 -6.64
N ARG A 97 7.82 -26.92 -6.23
CA ARG A 97 7.41 -26.98 -4.82
C ARG A 97 6.79 -28.32 -4.45
N GLU A 98 6.69 -28.59 -3.17
CA GLU A 98 6.00 -29.79 -2.66
C GLU A 98 4.55 -29.86 -3.16
N TRP A 99 4.07 -31.06 -3.44
CA TRP A 99 2.73 -31.26 -4.00
C TRP A 99 1.60 -30.87 -3.01
N SER A 100 1.89 -30.81 -1.72
CA SER A 100 0.97 -30.34 -0.66
C SER A 100 1.68 -29.36 0.26
N VAL A 101 0.96 -28.35 0.76
CA VAL A 101 1.47 -27.42 1.77
C VAL A 101 1.91 -28.15 3.04
N HIS A 102 1.26 -29.25 3.39
CA HIS A 102 1.55 -30.04 4.59
C HIS A 102 2.85 -30.85 4.51
N MET A 103 3.45 -30.94 3.32
CA MET A 103 4.77 -31.55 3.12
C MET A 103 5.88 -30.51 3.06
N SER A 104 5.55 -29.23 3.00
CA SER A 104 6.53 -28.16 2.97
C SER A 104 7.06 -27.84 4.37
N ASP A 105 8.32 -27.45 4.44
CA ASP A 105 8.90 -26.92 5.68
C ASP A 105 8.27 -25.58 6.07
N MET A 106 8.23 -25.32 7.39
CA MET A 106 7.93 -23.99 7.91
C MET A 106 8.90 -22.96 7.33
N PRO A 107 8.42 -21.76 6.94
CA PRO A 107 9.28 -20.76 6.32
C PRO A 107 10.30 -20.23 7.34
N LYS A 108 11.55 -20.13 6.90
CA LYS A 108 12.63 -19.54 7.71
C LYS A 108 12.63 -18.01 7.57
N VAL A 109 13.02 -17.32 8.64
CA VAL A 109 13.22 -15.87 8.61
C VAL A 109 14.35 -15.51 7.64
N ASN A 110 14.11 -14.54 6.78
CA ASN A 110 15.12 -13.98 5.89
C ASN A 110 15.67 -12.68 6.48
N GLU A 111 16.79 -12.74 7.15
CA GLU A 111 17.41 -11.59 7.81
C GLU A 111 17.76 -10.44 6.84
N ALA A 112 17.94 -10.73 5.55
CA ALA A 112 18.20 -9.70 4.55
C ALA A 112 17.03 -8.72 4.36
N TYR A 113 15.82 -9.11 4.75
CA TYR A 113 14.64 -8.23 4.73
C TYR A 113 14.40 -7.49 6.05
N LEU A 114 15.13 -7.83 7.13
CA LEU A 114 15.00 -7.19 8.44
C LEU A 114 15.91 -5.95 8.57
N ASP A 115 15.58 -4.91 7.79
CA ASP A 115 16.29 -3.63 7.81
C ASP A 115 15.64 -2.67 8.83
N LYS A 116 16.33 -2.46 9.96
CA LYS A 116 15.86 -1.56 11.04
C LYS A 116 15.72 -0.10 10.60
N ALA A 117 16.61 0.39 9.73
CA ALA A 117 16.53 1.76 9.24
C ALA A 117 15.31 1.95 8.34
N LEU A 118 15.02 0.95 7.51
CA LEU A 118 13.82 0.93 6.68
C LEU A 118 12.54 0.84 7.55
N ASP A 119 12.55 0.05 8.61
CA ASP A 119 11.42 -0.07 9.55
C ASP A 119 11.09 1.29 10.19
N GLU A 120 12.07 1.96 10.77
CA GLU A 120 11.90 3.29 11.37
C GLU A 120 11.43 4.34 10.34
N LYS A 121 11.98 4.32 9.14
CA LYS A 121 11.55 5.18 8.05
C LYS A 121 10.07 4.97 7.69
N TRP A 122 9.63 3.71 7.63
CA TRP A 122 8.24 3.39 7.31
C TRP A 122 7.27 3.72 8.44
N LYS A 123 7.66 3.54 9.71
CA LYS A 123 6.85 3.98 10.86
C LYS A 123 6.52 5.47 10.77
N LYS A 124 7.53 6.30 10.49
CA LYS A 124 7.34 7.75 10.33
C LYS A 124 6.44 8.10 9.13
N ARG A 125 6.62 7.42 7.99
CA ARG A 125 5.77 7.61 6.80
C ARG A 125 4.31 7.22 7.07
N LEU A 126 4.10 6.10 7.75
CA LEU A 126 2.75 5.62 8.12
C LEU A 126 2.08 6.56 9.11
N ALA A 127 2.82 7.20 10.03
CA ALA A 127 2.27 8.21 10.92
C ALA A 127 1.73 9.42 10.14
N VAL A 128 2.46 9.91 9.14
CA VAL A 128 1.95 10.96 8.23
C VAL A 128 0.70 10.49 7.48
N ARG A 129 0.73 9.27 6.93
CA ARG A 129 -0.43 8.70 6.23
C ARG A 129 -1.66 8.64 7.13
N SER A 130 -1.50 8.28 8.39
CA SER A 130 -2.62 8.20 9.35
C SER A 130 -3.36 9.54 9.47
N VAL A 131 -2.64 10.67 9.53
CA VAL A 131 -3.25 12.00 9.57
C VAL A 131 -4.02 12.31 8.29
N ALA A 132 -3.44 12.01 7.14
CA ALA A 132 -4.10 12.23 5.84
C ALA A 132 -5.35 11.34 5.67
N MET A 133 -5.28 10.06 6.10
CA MET A 133 -6.44 9.16 6.06
C MET A 133 -7.58 9.64 6.97
N LYS A 134 -7.25 10.20 8.14
CA LYS A 134 -8.25 10.82 9.03
C LYS A 134 -8.94 12.00 8.33
N ALA A 135 -8.17 12.91 7.72
CA ALA A 135 -8.72 14.03 6.97
C ALA A 135 -9.63 13.59 5.81
N LEU A 136 -9.22 12.55 5.07
CA LEU A 136 -10.01 11.99 3.96
C LEU A 136 -11.32 11.36 4.45
N GLU A 137 -11.29 10.66 5.58
CA GLU A 137 -12.50 10.07 6.17
C GLU A 137 -13.46 11.15 6.68
N GLU A 138 -12.97 12.19 7.33
CA GLU A 138 -13.77 13.34 7.76
C GLU A 138 -14.42 14.04 6.55
N ALA A 139 -13.66 14.28 5.47
CA ALA A 139 -14.18 14.86 4.24
C ALA A 139 -15.25 13.97 3.56
N ARG A 140 -15.07 12.64 3.61
CA ARG A 140 -16.04 11.67 3.10
C ARG A 140 -17.33 11.66 3.91
N GLN A 141 -17.23 11.70 5.24
CA GLN A 141 -18.40 11.77 6.14
C GLN A 141 -19.17 13.08 5.96
N ALA A 142 -18.45 14.19 5.76
CA ALA A 142 -19.03 15.48 5.42
C ALA A 142 -19.57 15.59 3.99
N LYS A 143 -19.45 14.52 3.18
CA LYS A 143 -19.85 14.45 1.77
C LYS A 143 -19.17 15.51 0.88
N VAL A 144 -18.00 15.97 1.27
CA VAL A 144 -17.15 16.84 0.43
C VAL A 144 -16.58 16.06 -0.75
N ILE A 145 -16.18 14.80 -0.50
CA ILE A 145 -15.70 13.86 -1.52
C ILE A 145 -16.52 12.57 -1.49
N GLY A 146 -16.67 11.92 -2.65
CA GLY A 146 -17.28 10.58 -2.75
C GLY A 146 -16.23 9.46 -2.70
N HIS A 147 -15.10 9.67 -3.35
CA HIS A 147 -14.01 8.72 -3.45
C HIS A 147 -12.64 9.41 -3.18
N PRO A 148 -11.65 8.76 -2.55
CA PRO A 148 -10.35 9.37 -2.32
C PRO A 148 -9.66 9.91 -3.59
N LEU A 149 -9.82 9.23 -4.73
CA LEU A 149 -9.31 9.71 -6.02
C LEU A 149 -10.01 10.98 -6.56
N ASP A 150 -11.08 11.45 -5.94
CA ASP A 150 -11.66 12.74 -6.24
C ASP A 150 -11.05 13.89 -5.42
N ALA A 151 -10.11 13.57 -4.54
CA ALA A 151 -9.49 14.51 -3.61
C ALA A 151 -8.13 15.01 -4.07
N GLU A 152 -7.83 16.22 -3.64
CA GLU A 152 -6.47 16.74 -3.45
C GLU A 152 -6.21 16.94 -1.96
N VAL A 153 -5.01 16.54 -1.51
CA VAL A 153 -4.60 16.60 -0.11
C VAL A 153 -3.42 17.54 0.05
N THR A 154 -3.55 18.52 0.96
CA THR A 154 -2.42 19.34 1.38
C THR A 154 -1.91 18.84 2.72
N VAL A 155 -0.63 18.45 2.75
CA VAL A 155 0.08 18.03 3.96
C VAL A 155 0.93 19.16 4.46
N TYR A 156 0.69 19.61 5.68
CA TYR A 156 1.47 20.63 6.39
C TYR A 156 2.34 19.90 7.39
N ALA A 157 3.64 20.14 7.39
CA ALA A 157 4.56 19.44 8.27
C ALA A 157 5.71 20.34 8.74
N ASP A 158 6.16 20.09 9.97
CA ASP A 158 7.28 20.79 10.59
C ASP A 158 8.52 19.87 10.69
N GLY A 159 9.71 20.47 10.64
CA GLY A 159 10.97 19.79 10.94
C GLY A 159 11.18 18.48 10.20
N GLU A 160 11.52 17.41 10.93
CA GLU A 160 11.79 16.08 10.34
C GLU A 160 10.59 15.51 9.57
N ALA A 161 9.37 15.80 10.02
CA ALA A 161 8.16 15.34 9.31
C ALA A 161 8.05 15.97 7.91
N TYR A 162 8.43 17.24 7.75
CA TYR A 162 8.50 17.89 6.46
C TYR A 162 9.51 17.20 5.52
N ASP A 163 10.71 16.91 6.03
CA ASP A 163 11.75 16.25 5.23
C ASP A 163 11.30 14.87 4.75
N ILE A 164 10.61 14.11 5.60
CA ILE A 164 10.05 12.80 5.27
C ILE A 164 9.00 12.91 4.16
N VAL A 165 8.07 13.86 4.27
CA VAL A 165 7.01 14.08 3.27
C VAL A 165 7.62 14.58 1.96
N LYS A 166 8.55 15.51 2.02
CA LYS A 166 9.25 16.06 0.86
C LYS A 166 10.05 15.02 0.10
N ALA A 167 10.69 14.09 0.82
CA ALA A 167 11.40 12.96 0.19
C ALA A 167 10.45 11.97 -0.54
N MET A 168 9.15 12.06 -0.30
CA MET A 168 8.11 11.25 -0.95
C MET A 168 7.27 12.02 -1.98
N GLU A 169 7.59 13.25 -2.27
CA GLU A 169 6.73 14.17 -3.06
C GLU A 169 6.18 13.52 -4.34
N LYS A 170 7.01 12.79 -5.08
CA LYS A 170 6.61 12.12 -6.33
C LYS A 170 5.69 10.91 -6.14
N GLU A 171 5.74 10.29 -4.97
CA GLU A 171 5.01 9.07 -4.64
C GLU A 171 3.86 9.33 -3.67
N LEU A 172 3.77 10.56 -3.15
CA LEU A 172 2.86 10.89 -2.05
C LEU A 172 1.39 10.71 -2.44
N ALA A 173 1.01 11.12 -3.65
CA ALA A 173 -0.35 10.94 -4.14
C ALA A 173 -0.75 9.46 -4.24
N ASP A 174 0.16 8.61 -4.71
CA ASP A 174 -0.04 7.16 -4.76
C ASP A 174 -0.11 6.55 -3.37
N PHE A 175 0.77 7.01 -2.47
CA PHE A 175 0.82 6.54 -1.09
C PHE A 175 -0.42 6.91 -0.29
N LEU A 176 -1.02 8.07 -0.56
CA LEU A 176 -2.26 8.52 0.05
C LEU A 176 -3.53 8.11 -0.73
N LEU A 177 -3.38 7.49 -1.90
CA LEU A 177 -4.47 7.04 -2.77
C LEU A 177 -5.37 8.20 -3.23
N VAL A 178 -4.77 9.35 -3.53
CA VAL A 178 -5.46 10.56 -3.99
C VAL A 178 -4.99 10.99 -5.37
N SER A 179 -5.68 11.93 -6.02
CA SER A 179 -5.27 12.42 -7.33
C SER A 179 -4.13 13.41 -7.26
N GLN A 180 -4.17 14.32 -6.29
CA GLN A 180 -3.16 15.39 -6.15
C GLN A 180 -2.72 15.53 -4.70
N THR A 181 -1.45 15.94 -4.53
CA THR A 181 -0.90 16.28 -3.21
C THR A 181 -0.10 17.56 -3.25
N HIS A 182 -0.22 18.36 -2.19
CA HIS A 182 0.55 19.56 -1.96
C HIS A 182 1.29 19.43 -0.62
N ILE A 183 2.52 19.93 -0.57
CA ILE A 183 3.37 19.87 0.64
C ILE A 183 3.69 21.30 1.07
N VAL A 184 3.36 21.64 2.28
CA VAL A 184 3.59 22.96 2.87
C VAL A 184 4.52 22.83 4.08
N SER A 185 5.56 23.63 4.12
CA SER A 185 6.45 23.72 5.29
C SER A 185 5.78 24.56 6.37
N GLY A 186 5.66 24.00 7.56
CA GLY A 186 5.01 24.65 8.70
C GLY A 186 3.54 24.31 8.86
N THR A 187 3.14 23.95 10.07
CA THR A 187 1.74 23.62 10.41
C THR A 187 0.90 24.85 10.77
N ALA A 188 1.52 26.02 10.94
CA ALA A 188 0.83 27.26 11.34
C ALA A 188 -0.15 27.80 10.27
N THR A 189 0.10 27.51 9.00
CA THR A 189 -0.74 27.97 7.87
C THR A 189 -1.86 26.98 7.53
N ALA A 190 -1.95 25.87 8.25
CA ALA A 190 -3.02 24.89 8.04
C ALA A 190 -4.37 25.47 8.46
N PRO A 191 -5.46 25.15 7.73
CA PRO A 191 -6.81 25.52 8.16
C PRO A 191 -7.13 24.99 9.56
N GLU A 192 -8.01 25.72 10.30
CA GLU A 192 -8.40 25.33 11.66
C GLU A 192 -9.03 23.94 11.74
N ASN A 193 -9.73 23.53 10.68
CA ASN A 193 -10.38 22.22 10.55
C ASN A 193 -9.46 21.14 9.95
N ALA A 194 -8.17 21.39 9.78
CA ALA A 194 -7.23 20.37 9.30
C ALA A 194 -7.05 19.27 10.36
N ALA A 195 -7.10 18.00 9.92
CA ALA A 195 -6.76 16.89 10.79
C ALA A 195 -5.29 16.99 11.23
N SER A 196 -5.01 16.61 12.48
CA SER A 196 -3.68 16.74 13.09
C SER A 196 -3.28 15.46 13.80
N ASN A 197 -1.95 15.20 13.89
CA ASN A 197 -1.41 14.26 14.87
C ASN A 197 -1.44 14.89 16.29
N GLU A 198 -1.16 14.09 17.31
CA GLU A 198 -1.21 14.53 18.72
C GLU A 198 -0.18 15.62 19.01
N GLU A 199 1.02 15.55 18.42
CA GLU A 199 2.09 16.52 18.62
C GLU A 199 1.89 17.82 17.82
N GLY A 200 0.93 17.88 16.91
CA GLY A 200 0.68 19.05 16.05
C GLY A 200 1.73 19.31 14.98
N THR A 201 2.67 18.37 14.78
CA THR A 201 3.79 18.49 13.84
C THR A 201 3.43 18.11 12.41
N VAL A 202 2.28 17.44 12.21
CA VAL A 202 1.71 17.09 10.91
C VAL A 202 0.24 17.43 10.93
N LYS A 203 -0.21 18.16 9.89
CA LYS A 203 -1.63 18.40 9.63
C LYS A 203 -1.97 18.07 8.18
N ALA A 204 -3.22 17.77 7.90
CA ALA A 204 -3.70 17.50 6.56
C ALA A 204 -5.08 18.15 6.33
N SER A 205 -5.25 18.74 5.17
CA SER A 205 -6.54 19.24 4.69
C SER A 205 -6.91 18.60 3.36
N VAL A 206 -8.20 18.48 3.09
CA VAL A 206 -8.74 17.83 1.89
C VAL A 206 -9.62 18.81 1.14
N ALA A 207 -9.43 18.88 -0.17
CA ALA A 207 -10.32 19.60 -1.09
C ALA A 207 -10.72 18.69 -2.26
N VAL A 208 -11.77 19.07 -2.97
CA VAL A 208 -12.19 18.38 -4.19
C VAL A 208 -11.22 18.72 -5.30
N CYS A 209 -10.64 17.71 -5.93
CA CYS A 209 -9.82 17.89 -7.12
C CYS A 209 -10.74 18.18 -8.34
N THR A 210 -10.62 19.35 -8.94
CA THR A 210 -11.46 19.79 -10.05
C THR A 210 -10.91 19.39 -11.43
N LEU A 211 -9.75 18.77 -11.50
CA LEU A 211 -9.12 18.32 -12.74
C LEU A 211 -9.95 17.23 -13.43
N ALA A 212 -9.72 17.03 -14.73
CA ALA A 212 -10.38 15.98 -15.51
C ALA A 212 -10.03 14.58 -14.98
N LYS A 213 -10.99 13.66 -15.01
CA LYS A 213 -10.81 12.29 -14.54
C LYS A 213 -10.34 11.39 -15.66
N CYS A 214 -9.25 10.68 -15.45
CA CYS A 214 -8.77 9.64 -16.36
C CYS A 214 -9.69 8.42 -16.30
N GLU A 215 -10.24 7.97 -17.42
CA GLU A 215 -11.16 6.82 -17.50
C GLU A 215 -10.49 5.49 -17.17
N ARG A 216 -9.15 5.40 -17.33
CA ARG A 216 -8.41 4.15 -17.10
C ARG A 216 -7.90 3.99 -15.66
N CYS A 217 -7.23 4.99 -15.09
CA CYS A 217 -6.68 4.90 -13.73
C CYS A 217 -7.54 5.59 -12.67
N TRP A 218 -8.57 6.33 -13.10
CA TRP A 218 -9.54 7.07 -12.29
C TRP A 218 -8.97 8.25 -11.48
N LYS A 219 -7.67 8.52 -11.60
CA LYS A 219 -7.07 9.73 -11.04
C LYS A 219 -7.49 10.94 -11.84
N ARG A 220 -7.56 12.08 -11.19
CA ARG A 220 -7.77 13.39 -11.82
C ARG A 220 -6.42 14.02 -12.14
N SER A 221 -6.26 14.46 -13.38
CA SER A 221 -4.99 15.02 -13.85
C SER A 221 -5.23 16.11 -14.89
N ALA A 222 -4.33 17.11 -14.94
CA ALA A 222 -4.38 18.18 -15.90
C ALA A 222 -3.99 17.73 -17.33
N ASP A 223 -3.37 16.55 -17.45
CA ASP A 223 -2.90 15.98 -18.73
C ASP A 223 -3.84 14.93 -19.32
N VAL A 224 -5.08 14.85 -18.82
CA VAL A 224 -6.13 14.07 -19.49
C VAL A 224 -6.39 14.69 -20.85
N ASP A 225 -6.55 13.86 -21.89
CA ASP A 225 -6.67 14.27 -23.31
C ASP A 225 -5.40 14.90 -23.92
N ALA A 226 -4.25 14.81 -23.26
CA ALA A 226 -3.00 15.33 -23.81
C ALA A 226 -2.50 14.54 -25.04
N ASP A 227 -2.85 13.27 -25.15
CA ASP A 227 -2.53 12.45 -26.32
C ASP A 227 -3.78 12.23 -27.19
N PRO A 228 -3.79 12.80 -28.42
CA PRO A 228 -4.94 12.64 -29.33
C PRO A 228 -5.25 11.19 -29.75
N LYS A 229 -4.29 10.28 -29.64
CA LYS A 229 -4.49 8.86 -29.97
C LYS A 229 -5.27 8.13 -28.90
N HIS A 230 -5.21 8.62 -27.66
CA HIS A 230 -5.83 7.99 -26.50
C HIS A 230 -6.67 9.02 -25.73
N PRO A 231 -7.82 9.45 -26.28
CA PRO A 231 -8.69 10.41 -25.60
C PRO A 231 -9.28 9.82 -24.32
N GLY A 232 -9.62 10.66 -23.34
CA GLY A 232 -10.21 10.27 -22.06
C GLY A 232 -9.20 9.76 -21.03
N VAL A 233 -7.90 9.62 -21.37
CA VAL A 233 -6.89 9.13 -20.43
C VAL A 233 -5.78 10.14 -20.19
N CYS A 234 -5.12 10.03 -19.02
CA CYS A 234 -3.95 10.85 -18.69
C CYS A 234 -2.71 10.41 -19.48
N ALA A 235 -1.70 11.29 -19.57
CA ALA A 235 -0.48 11.04 -20.34
C ALA A 235 0.24 9.73 -19.91
N ARG A 236 0.28 9.40 -18.63
CA ARG A 236 0.82 8.12 -18.14
C ARG A 236 0.08 6.92 -18.73
N CYS A 237 -1.26 6.94 -18.70
CA CYS A 237 -2.08 5.86 -19.24
C CYS A 237 -1.97 5.76 -20.75
N ALA A 238 -1.93 6.88 -21.47
CA ALA A 238 -1.70 6.92 -22.91
C ALA A 238 -0.36 6.31 -23.30
N HIS A 239 0.71 6.64 -22.56
CA HIS A 239 2.02 6.03 -22.76
C HIS A 239 1.99 4.50 -22.60
N VAL A 240 1.36 4.00 -21.54
CA VAL A 240 1.24 2.55 -21.31
C VAL A 240 0.43 1.87 -22.42
N LEU A 241 -0.69 2.46 -22.87
CA LEU A 241 -1.48 1.92 -23.98
C LEU A 241 -0.67 1.86 -25.29
N THR A 242 0.06 2.93 -25.61
CA THR A 242 0.96 2.95 -26.76
C THR A 242 2.03 1.85 -26.69
N GLU A 243 2.63 1.62 -25.51
CA GLU A 243 3.60 0.53 -25.31
C GLU A 243 2.98 -0.88 -25.39
N MET A 244 1.67 -1.00 -25.16
CA MET A 244 0.91 -2.25 -25.30
C MET A 244 0.47 -2.51 -26.74
N GLY A 245 0.57 -1.51 -27.62
CA GLY A 245 0.14 -1.59 -29.01
C GLY A 245 -1.37 -1.40 -29.21
N GLU A 246 -2.01 -0.77 -28.24
CA GLU A 246 -3.45 -0.46 -28.25
C GLU A 246 -3.72 0.96 -28.77
#